data_e26434e240032900cea50f0f258d96f8
#
_entry.id   e26434e240032900cea50f0f258d96f8
#
_cell.length_a   1.000
_cell.length_b   1.000
_cell.length_c   1.000
_cell.angle_alpha   90.00
_cell.angle_beta   90.00
_cell.angle_gamma   90.00
#
_symmetry.space_group_name_H-M   'P 1'
#
loop_
_entity.id
_entity.type
_entity.pdbx_description
1 polymer ?
#
loop_
_entity_poly.entity_id
_entity_poly.type
_entity_poly.pdbx_seq_one_letter_code
_entity_poly.pdbx_strand_id
1 'polypeptide(L)'
;MMRRAVFAGTSEGHELLALLSRHGMPATAFVATEYGAELICDLPGIEVRQGRLDADEMRVALAGFDVVVDATHPYATVVSANLRDAARLTDTRYIRLLRPSSLNEELADADAPRVIEVADAQEAAERLSELDGGVLLTTGSKDLPIYTQVRDYEERLFVRILPVASGLERALALGYPAKHIICMQGPFSRSLNVAMLRQVDARWLLTKDTGAAGGLPEKLTAAHEADCGVVVIGRPDANERGISVSEVFELLSSLTSNCC
;
A
#
# COMPACT_ATOMS: atom_id res chain seq x y z
N MET A 1 29.86 14.39 2.28
CA MET A 1 29.06 13.58 1.32
C MET A 1 27.67 13.44 1.89
N MET A 2 26.62 13.81 1.14
CA MET A 2 25.21 13.74 1.62
C MET A 2 24.80 12.32 1.98
N ARG A 3 24.31 12.11 3.21
CA ARG A 3 23.80 10.82 3.72
C ARG A 3 22.29 10.73 3.50
N ARG A 4 21.86 9.75 2.75
CA ARG A 4 20.45 9.54 2.34
C ARG A 4 19.89 8.31 2.98
N ALA A 5 18.73 8.44 3.66
CA ALA A 5 17.91 7.34 4.15
C ALA A 5 16.69 7.18 3.23
N VAL A 6 16.33 5.96 2.87
CA VAL A 6 15.11 5.65 2.11
C VAL A 6 14.34 4.55 2.85
N PHE A 7 13.17 4.85 3.36
CA PHE A 7 12.26 3.86 3.92
C PHE A 7 11.42 3.26 2.80
N ALA A 8 11.87 2.12 2.28
CA ALA A 8 11.30 1.49 1.09
C ALA A 8 10.26 0.44 1.47
N GLY A 9 9.00 0.70 1.16
CA GLY A 9 7.87 -0.21 1.38
C GLY A 9 6.96 -0.35 0.18
N THR A 10 7.33 0.26 -0.94
CA THR A 10 6.58 0.27 -2.21
C THR A 10 7.50 0.02 -3.39
N SER A 11 6.91 -0.30 -4.56
CA SER A 11 7.64 -0.40 -5.84
C SER A 11 8.36 0.89 -6.21
N GLU A 12 7.78 2.04 -5.89
CA GLU A 12 8.37 3.36 -6.14
C GLU A 12 9.64 3.57 -5.28
N GLY A 13 9.64 3.07 -4.04
CA GLY A 13 10.83 3.09 -3.18
C GLY A 13 11.97 2.25 -3.75
N HIS A 14 11.65 1.07 -4.29
CA HIS A 14 12.65 0.21 -4.96
C HIS A 14 13.14 0.84 -6.27
N GLU A 15 12.26 1.45 -7.06
CA GLU A 15 12.61 2.18 -8.27
C GLU A 15 13.57 3.34 -7.99
N LEU A 16 13.29 4.13 -6.94
CA LEU A 16 14.17 5.21 -6.50
C LEU A 16 15.56 4.68 -6.11
N LEU A 17 15.63 3.60 -5.32
CA LEU A 17 16.90 3.00 -4.91
C LEU A 17 17.71 2.50 -6.11
N ALA A 18 17.05 1.84 -7.08
CA ALA A 18 17.67 1.41 -8.32
C ALA A 18 18.18 2.61 -9.16
N LEU A 19 17.45 3.72 -9.16
CA LEU A 19 17.85 4.94 -9.85
C LEU A 19 19.07 5.59 -9.18
N LEU A 20 19.08 5.70 -7.85
CA LEU A 20 20.20 6.21 -7.06
C LEU A 20 21.47 5.35 -7.28
N SER A 21 21.33 4.03 -7.23
CA SER A 21 22.42 3.09 -7.48
C SER A 21 23.03 3.27 -8.86
N ARG A 22 22.21 3.33 -9.92
CA ARG A 22 22.65 3.55 -11.31
C ARG A 22 23.44 4.85 -11.51
N HIS A 23 23.14 5.88 -10.72
CA HIS A 23 23.83 7.18 -10.79
C HIS A 23 24.93 7.34 -9.75
N GLY A 24 25.35 6.27 -9.08
CA GLY A 24 26.43 6.30 -8.10
C GLY A 24 26.14 7.18 -6.87
N MET A 25 24.87 7.32 -6.51
CA MET A 25 24.40 8.08 -5.36
C MET A 25 24.12 7.12 -4.19
N PRO A 26 25.05 6.97 -3.23
CA PRO A 26 24.87 6.02 -2.13
C PRO A 26 23.70 6.40 -1.23
N ALA A 27 22.99 5.39 -0.73
CA ALA A 27 21.90 5.53 0.21
C ALA A 27 21.81 4.34 1.18
N THR A 28 21.17 4.55 2.33
CA THR A 28 20.79 3.47 3.25
C THR A 28 19.29 3.21 3.09
N ALA A 29 18.94 2.00 2.69
CA ALA A 29 17.56 1.54 2.54
C ALA A 29 17.08 0.85 3.83
N PHE A 30 15.96 1.28 4.36
CA PHE A 30 15.27 0.64 5.48
C PHE A 30 14.06 -0.11 4.94
N VAL A 31 13.99 -1.42 5.18
CA VAL A 31 12.93 -2.31 4.70
C VAL A 31 12.38 -3.16 5.84
N ALA A 32 11.07 -3.33 5.89
CA ALA A 32 10.41 -4.03 6.99
C ALA A 32 10.42 -5.56 6.85
N THR A 33 10.68 -6.09 5.63
CA THR A 33 10.54 -7.51 5.31
C THR A 33 11.77 -8.06 4.60
N GLU A 34 12.01 -9.36 4.76
CA GLU A 34 13.07 -10.08 4.06
C GLU A 34 12.91 -9.97 2.53
N TYR A 35 11.71 -10.17 2.03
CA TYR A 35 11.40 -10.01 0.61
C TYR A 35 11.76 -8.61 0.08
N GLY A 36 11.47 -7.56 0.85
CA GLY A 36 11.87 -6.19 0.47
C GLY A 36 13.40 -6.02 0.44
N ALA A 37 14.13 -6.70 1.32
CA ALA A 37 15.58 -6.68 1.33
C ALA A 37 16.17 -7.45 0.12
N GLU A 38 15.63 -8.62 -0.22
CA GLU A 38 16.05 -9.42 -1.37
C GLU A 38 15.97 -8.65 -2.71
N LEU A 39 14.96 -7.80 -2.87
CA LEU A 39 14.74 -7.01 -4.10
C LEU A 39 15.82 -5.96 -4.37
N ILE A 40 16.60 -5.56 -3.35
CA ILE A 40 17.54 -4.43 -3.42
C ILE A 40 18.94 -4.76 -2.92
N CYS A 41 19.18 -5.97 -2.41
CA CYS A 41 20.47 -6.37 -1.82
C CYS A 41 21.65 -6.28 -2.80
N ASP A 42 21.41 -6.46 -4.08
CA ASP A 42 22.43 -6.44 -5.13
C ASP A 42 22.68 -5.06 -5.75
N LEU A 43 22.01 -4.00 -5.26
CA LEU A 43 22.17 -2.65 -5.79
C LEU A 43 23.48 -2.01 -5.30
N PRO A 44 24.45 -1.70 -6.20
CA PRO A 44 25.69 -1.06 -5.82
C PRO A 44 25.50 0.27 -5.10
N GLY A 45 26.18 0.49 -3.98
CA GLY A 45 26.12 1.73 -3.19
C GLY A 45 24.88 1.85 -2.31
N ILE A 46 24.01 0.83 -2.24
CA ILE A 46 22.86 0.79 -1.34
C ILE A 46 23.18 -0.13 -0.15
N GLU A 47 23.21 0.46 1.03
CA GLU A 47 23.27 -0.29 2.31
C GLU A 47 21.85 -0.68 2.72
N VAL A 48 21.60 -1.97 2.93
CA VAL A 48 20.24 -2.45 3.32
C VAL A 48 20.18 -2.72 4.82
N ARG A 49 19.20 -2.13 5.47
CA ARG A 49 18.85 -2.38 6.88
C ARG A 49 17.45 -2.95 6.97
N GLN A 50 17.36 -4.20 7.37
CA GLN A 50 16.09 -4.91 7.52
C GLN A 50 15.59 -4.81 8.96
N GLY A 51 14.29 -4.63 9.12
CA GLY A 51 13.59 -4.66 10.40
C GLY A 51 12.49 -3.60 10.49
N ARG A 52 11.59 -3.80 11.43
CA ARG A 52 10.59 -2.79 11.78
C ARG A 52 11.18 -1.94 12.89
N LEU A 53 11.14 -0.64 12.72
CA LEU A 53 11.59 0.32 13.70
C LEU A 53 10.38 0.98 14.39
N ASP A 54 10.45 1.15 15.68
CA ASP A 54 9.55 2.02 16.43
C ASP A 54 9.97 3.50 16.33
N ALA A 55 9.25 4.40 17.00
CA ALA A 55 9.50 5.83 16.91
C ALA A 55 10.88 6.24 17.45
N ASP A 56 11.32 5.64 18.56
CA ASP A 56 12.62 5.93 19.17
C ASP A 56 13.76 5.36 18.33
N GLU A 57 13.60 4.14 17.84
CA GLU A 57 14.55 3.50 16.93
C GLU A 57 14.70 4.29 15.61
N MET A 58 13.61 4.83 15.06
CA MET A 58 13.66 5.71 13.87
C MET A 58 14.45 6.98 14.14
N ARG A 59 14.28 7.60 15.33
CA ARG A 59 15.03 8.78 15.71
C ARG A 59 16.53 8.48 15.81
N VAL A 60 16.90 7.36 16.41
CA VAL A 60 18.31 6.94 16.51
C VAL A 60 18.86 6.60 15.13
N ALA A 61 18.09 5.91 14.31
CA ALA A 61 18.48 5.51 12.97
C ALA A 61 18.72 6.70 12.03
N LEU A 62 17.93 7.78 12.15
CA LEU A 62 18.03 8.98 11.32
C LEU A 62 19.14 9.94 11.78
N ALA A 63 19.70 9.76 12.96
CA ALA A 63 20.77 10.62 13.46
C ALA A 63 21.96 10.67 12.50
N GLY A 64 22.24 11.87 11.98
CA GLY A 64 23.34 12.13 11.04
C GLY A 64 23.01 11.82 9.57
N PHE A 65 21.75 11.57 9.20
CA PHE A 65 21.32 11.65 7.82
C PHE A 65 20.91 13.08 7.47
N ASP A 66 21.24 13.51 6.24
CA ASP A 66 20.88 14.83 5.74
C ASP A 66 19.44 14.85 5.20
N VAL A 67 18.99 13.72 4.67
CA VAL A 67 17.68 13.56 4.07
C VAL A 67 17.11 12.16 4.30
N VAL A 68 15.81 12.09 4.57
CA VAL A 68 15.03 10.86 4.58
C VAL A 68 13.93 10.93 3.53
N VAL A 69 13.84 9.89 2.71
CA VAL A 69 12.73 9.68 1.77
C VAL A 69 11.80 8.63 2.37
N ASP A 70 10.58 9.05 2.65
CA ASP A 70 9.50 8.15 3.06
C ASP A 70 8.79 7.61 1.82
N ALA A 71 9.17 6.41 1.41
CA ALA A 71 8.54 5.62 0.35
C ALA A 71 7.78 4.42 0.92
N THR A 72 7.23 4.58 2.12
CA THR A 72 6.36 3.56 2.75
C THR A 72 4.98 3.56 2.09
N HIS A 73 4.26 2.45 2.29
CA HIS A 73 2.91 2.31 1.71
C HIS A 73 1.97 3.42 2.22
N PRO A 74 1.10 4.00 1.38
CA PRO A 74 0.16 5.09 1.75
C PRO A 74 -0.64 4.81 3.03
N TYR A 75 -1.00 3.55 3.26
CA TYR A 75 -1.74 3.13 4.47
C TYR A 75 -0.85 2.85 5.70
N ALA A 76 0.47 3.06 5.61
CA ALA A 76 1.38 2.96 6.76
C ALA A 76 1.47 4.29 7.54
N THR A 77 0.32 4.89 7.84
CA THR A 77 0.18 6.24 8.42
C THR A 77 0.98 6.44 9.71
N VAL A 78 1.02 5.42 10.58
CA VAL A 78 1.80 5.46 11.83
C VAL A 78 3.30 5.55 11.53
N VAL A 79 3.79 4.78 10.57
CA VAL A 79 5.21 4.80 10.16
C VAL A 79 5.58 6.16 9.60
N SER A 80 4.76 6.72 8.70
CA SER A 80 4.99 8.04 8.11
C SER A 80 4.95 9.16 9.15
N ALA A 81 4.04 9.08 10.13
CA ALA A 81 3.98 10.02 11.24
C ALA A 81 5.27 9.96 12.09
N ASN A 82 5.69 8.75 12.49
CA ASN A 82 6.91 8.55 13.27
C ASN A 82 8.16 9.03 12.52
N LEU A 83 8.26 8.77 11.22
CA LEU A 83 9.37 9.24 10.37
C LEU A 83 9.42 10.76 10.29
N ARG A 84 8.27 11.41 10.15
CA ARG A 84 8.18 12.88 10.09
C ARG A 84 8.63 13.51 11.40
N ASP A 85 8.19 12.93 12.53
CA ASP A 85 8.59 13.40 13.86
C ASP A 85 10.08 13.13 14.13
N ALA A 86 10.59 11.95 13.79
CA ALA A 86 12.00 11.61 13.92
C ALA A 86 12.88 12.56 13.07
N ALA A 87 12.49 12.82 11.82
CA ALA A 87 13.20 13.73 10.92
C ALA A 87 13.26 15.17 11.50
N ARG A 88 12.15 15.67 12.05
CA ARG A 88 12.10 16.96 12.73
C ARG A 88 13.04 17.03 13.94
N LEU A 89 13.09 15.97 14.74
CA LEU A 89 13.93 15.91 15.96
C LEU A 89 15.42 15.75 15.67
N THR A 90 15.78 15.23 14.50
CA THR A 90 17.18 15.00 14.08
C THR A 90 17.69 16.04 13.07
N ASP A 91 16.89 17.07 12.76
CA ASP A 91 17.17 18.08 11.72
C ASP A 91 17.43 17.42 10.34
N THR A 92 16.76 16.30 10.07
CA THR A 92 16.83 15.58 8.80
C THR A 92 15.74 16.07 7.87
N ARG A 93 16.08 16.40 6.61
CA ARG A 93 15.07 16.83 5.62
C ARG A 93 14.15 15.67 5.27
N TYR A 94 12.84 15.82 5.52
CA TYR A 94 11.82 14.82 5.16
C TYR A 94 11.25 15.06 3.77
N ILE A 95 11.17 13.99 2.98
CA ILE A 95 10.57 13.99 1.63
C ILE A 95 9.58 12.82 1.58
N ARG A 96 8.31 13.09 1.21
CA ARG A 96 7.32 12.05 0.96
C ARG A 96 7.32 11.67 -0.52
N LEU A 97 7.67 10.43 -0.81
CA LEU A 97 7.54 9.84 -2.14
C LEU A 97 6.14 9.24 -2.27
N LEU A 98 5.30 9.85 -3.09
CA LEU A 98 3.95 9.39 -3.37
C LEU A 98 3.69 9.44 -4.88
N ARG A 99 3.09 8.37 -5.40
CA ARG A 99 2.49 8.42 -6.72
C ARG A 99 1.12 9.11 -6.61
N PRO A 100 0.74 9.99 -7.53
CA PRO A 100 -0.64 10.49 -7.64
C PRO A 100 -1.65 9.33 -7.67
N SER A 101 -2.84 9.53 -7.11
CA SER A 101 -3.92 8.56 -7.26
C SER A 101 -4.33 8.51 -8.73
N SER A 102 -4.40 7.33 -9.33
CA SER A 102 -4.92 7.13 -10.68
C SER A 102 -6.44 6.89 -10.69
N LEU A 103 -7.08 6.85 -9.53
CA LEU A 103 -8.49 6.48 -9.43
C LEU A 103 -9.38 7.35 -10.34
N ASN A 104 -9.20 8.66 -10.33
CA ASN A 104 -9.99 9.57 -11.16
C ASN A 104 -9.73 9.38 -12.66
N GLU A 105 -8.52 9.02 -13.05
CA GLU A 105 -8.18 8.73 -14.46
C GLU A 105 -8.80 7.41 -14.89
N GLU A 106 -8.80 6.41 -14.05
CA GLU A 106 -9.38 5.08 -14.31
C GLU A 106 -10.91 5.10 -14.30
N LEU A 107 -11.54 6.01 -13.54
CA LEU A 107 -12.99 6.18 -13.52
C LEU A 107 -13.52 7.06 -14.66
N ALA A 108 -12.66 7.75 -15.38
CA ALA A 108 -13.06 8.54 -16.55
C ALA A 108 -13.38 7.66 -17.78
N ASP A 109 -13.10 6.37 -17.73
CA ASP A 109 -13.45 5.43 -18.81
C ASP A 109 -14.95 5.15 -18.79
N ALA A 110 -15.56 5.12 -20.00
CA ALA A 110 -16.99 4.84 -20.19
C ALA A 110 -17.40 3.44 -19.71
N ASP A 111 -16.45 2.54 -19.61
CA ASP A 111 -16.61 1.15 -19.14
C ASP A 111 -16.25 0.96 -17.65
N ALA A 112 -16.20 2.06 -16.86
CA ALA A 112 -15.91 1.96 -15.43
C ALA A 112 -17.07 1.27 -14.68
N PRO A 113 -16.76 0.39 -13.69
CA PRO A 113 -17.79 -0.20 -12.83
C PRO A 113 -18.46 0.87 -11.97
N ARG A 114 -19.62 0.54 -11.38
CA ARG A 114 -20.19 1.40 -10.35
C ARG A 114 -19.23 1.48 -9.15
N VAL A 115 -18.67 2.67 -8.89
CA VAL A 115 -17.71 2.89 -7.80
C VAL A 115 -18.32 3.75 -6.69
N ILE A 116 -18.08 3.34 -5.45
CA ILE A 116 -18.39 4.08 -4.23
C ILE A 116 -17.08 4.30 -3.50
N GLU A 117 -16.67 5.55 -3.38
CA GLU A 117 -15.50 5.93 -2.59
C GLU A 117 -15.89 6.12 -1.12
N VAL A 118 -15.03 5.63 -0.21
CA VAL A 118 -15.18 5.76 1.24
C VAL A 118 -13.83 6.14 1.86
N ALA A 119 -13.86 6.86 2.97
CA ALA A 119 -12.64 7.37 3.58
C ALA A 119 -11.80 6.27 4.27
N ASP A 120 -12.46 5.30 4.91
CA ASP A 120 -11.78 4.27 5.69
C ASP A 120 -12.57 2.96 5.76
N ALA A 121 -12.04 2.00 6.54
CA ALA A 121 -12.66 0.69 6.71
C ALA A 121 -13.99 0.74 7.49
N GLN A 122 -14.17 1.73 8.37
CA GLN A 122 -15.39 1.90 9.15
C GLN A 122 -16.53 2.36 8.24
N GLU A 123 -16.31 3.39 7.43
CA GLU A 123 -17.29 3.85 6.44
C GLU A 123 -17.57 2.77 5.39
N ALA A 124 -16.56 1.98 5.02
CA ALA A 124 -16.76 0.84 4.13
C ALA A 124 -17.71 -0.20 4.74
N ALA A 125 -17.58 -0.52 6.03
CA ALA A 125 -18.47 -1.46 6.71
C ALA A 125 -19.91 -0.94 6.80
N GLU A 126 -20.09 0.34 7.10
CA GLU A 126 -21.39 1.00 7.13
C GLU A 126 -22.06 0.95 5.75
N ARG A 127 -21.32 1.33 4.72
CA ARG A 127 -21.83 1.30 3.34
C ARG A 127 -22.17 -0.11 2.87
N LEU A 128 -21.31 -1.11 3.14
CA LEU A 128 -21.57 -2.51 2.80
C LEU A 128 -22.79 -3.09 3.53
N SER A 129 -23.16 -2.57 4.71
CA SER A 129 -24.36 -2.97 5.43
C SER A 129 -25.66 -2.48 4.77
N GLU A 130 -25.60 -1.38 4.02
CA GLU A 130 -26.72 -0.83 3.24
C GLU A 130 -26.89 -1.53 1.88
N LEU A 131 -25.85 -2.19 1.38
CA LEU A 131 -25.81 -2.86 0.09
C LEU A 131 -26.19 -4.34 0.21
N ASP A 132 -26.87 -4.88 -0.79
CA ASP A 132 -27.22 -6.30 -0.84
C ASP A 132 -26.22 -7.10 -1.69
N GLY A 133 -26.18 -8.43 -1.44
CA GLY A 133 -25.39 -9.41 -2.18
C GLY A 133 -24.04 -9.72 -1.56
N GLY A 134 -23.32 -10.68 -2.17
CA GLY A 134 -21.99 -11.12 -1.76
C GLY A 134 -20.92 -10.02 -1.98
N VAL A 135 -19.90 -10.03 -1.14
CA VAL A 135 -18.79 -9.06 -1.20
C VAL A 135 -17.46 -9.79 -1.18
N LEU A 136 -16.58 -9.52 -2.15
CA LEU A 136 -15.20 -9.98 -2.10
C LEU A 136 -14.32 -8.88 -1.47
N LEU A 137 -13.79 -9.14 -0.27
CA LEU A 137 -12.88 -8.24 0.43
C LEU A 137 -11.44 -8.49 -0.04
N THR A 138 -10.74 -7.47 -0.51
CA THR A 138 -9.34 -7.56 -0.97
C THR A 138 -8.41 -6.62 -0.20
N THR A 139 -8.82 -6.22 1.01
CA THR A 139 -8.13 -5.26 1.88
C THR A 139 -7.13 -5.90 2.85
N GLY A 140 -6.96 -7.23 2.80
CA GLY A 140 -6.10 -8.01 3.69
C GLY A 140 -6.76 -8.32 5.04
N SER A 141 -5.98 -8.88 5.99
CA SER A 141 -6.52 -9.38 7.26
C SER A 141 -6.57 -8.36 8.40
N LYS A 142 -5.96 -7.17 8.25
CA LYS A 142 -5.82 -6.18 9.33
C LYS A 142 -7.18 -5.62 9.77
N ASP A 143 -8.03 -5.29 8.81
CA ASP A 143 -9.29 -4.59 9.03
C ASP A 143 -10.49 -5.55 9.15
N LEU A 144 -10.29 -6.88 9.09
CA LEU A 144 -11.34 -7.88 9.24
C LEU A 144 -12.22 -7.71 10.50
N PRO A 145 -11.68 -7.29 11.68
CA PRO A 145 -12.52 -7.03 12.84
C PRO A 145 -13.58 -5.95 12.60
N ILE A 146 -13.29 -4.94 11.78
CA ILE A 146 -14.22 -3.86 11.46
C ILE A 146 -15.38 -4.42 10.61
N TYR A 147 -15.06 -5.29 9.65
CA TYR A 147 -16.06 -5.83 8.74
C TYR A 147 -16.99 -6.88 9.37
N THR A 148 -16.73 -7.35 10.60
CA THR A 148 -17.71 -8.17 11.34
C THR A 148 -18.96 -7.37 11.74
N GLN A 149 -18.92 -6.03 11.62
CA GLN A 149 -20.08 -5.16 11.82
C GLN A 149 -21.03 -5.12 10.60
N VAL A 150 -20.58 -5.62 9.45
CA VAL A 150 -21.42 -5.70 8.25
C VAL A 150 -22.58 -6.67 8.48
N ARG A 151 -23.78 -6.26 8.13
CA ARG A 151 -24.98 -7.12 8.23
C ARG A 151 -24.75 -8.44 7.50
N ASP A 152 -25.00 -9.55 8.16
CA ASP A 152 -24.87 -10.92 7.64
C ASP A 152 -23.46 -11.23 7.11
N TYR A 153 -22.41 -10.71 7.77
CA TYR A 153 -21.03 -10.81 7.30
C TYR A 153 -20.57 -12.28 7.10
N GLU A 154 -20.97 -13.20 7.97
CA GLU A 154 -20.61 -14.62 7.89
C GLU A 154 -21.13 -15.28 6.61
N GLU A 155 -22.25 -14.78 6.06
CA GLU A 155 -22.87 -15.33 4.85
C GLU A 155 -22.42 -14.61 3.58
N ARG A 156 -22.18 -13.30 3.68
CA ARG A 156 -21.97 -12.41 2.54
C ARG A 156 -20.51 -12.11 2.22
N LEU A 157 -19.63 -12.10 3.24
CA LEU A 157 -18.26 -11.63 3.04
C LEU A 157 -17.31 -12.79 2.72
N PHE A 158 -16.65 -12.69 1.58
CA PHE A 158 -15.53 -13.54 1.18
C PHE A 158 -14.25 -12.75 1.32
N VAL A 159 -13.23 -13.30 1.99
CA VAL A 159 -12.01 -12.54 2.32
C VAL A 159 -10.81 -13.11 1.58
N ARG A 160 -10.10 -12.25 0.84
CA ARG A 160 -8.83 -12.59 0.23
C ARG A 160 -7.69 -11.99 1.05
N ILE A 161 -6.87 -12.86 1.63
CA ILE A 161 -5.77 -12.52 2.53
C ILE A 161 -4.47 -13.18 2.07
N LEU A 162 -3.34 -12.72 2.59
CA LEU A 162 -2.06 -13.38 2.35
C LEU A 162 -2.04 -14.79 2.98
N PRO A 163 -1.28 -15.76 2.39
CA PRO A 163 -1.15 -17.12 2.90
C PRO A 163 -0.20 -17.16 4.13
N VAL A 164 -0.54 -16.39 5.16
CA VAL A 164 0.19 -16.30 6.42
C VAL A 164 -0.70 -16.82 7.55
N ALA A 165 -0.16 -17.72 8.37
CA ALA A 165 -0.93 -18.43 9.42
C ALA A 165 -1.69 -17.45 10.33
N SER A 166 -1.05 -16.38 10.80
CA SER A 166 -1.69 -15.38 11.68
C SER A 166 -2.87 -14.65 11.03
N GLY A 167 -2.88 -14.50 9.71
CA GLY A 167 -3.99 -13.91 8.97
C GLY A 167 -5.18 -14.86 8.90
N LEU A 168 -4.93 -16.14 8.63
CA LEU A 168 -5.94 -17.17 8.59
C LEU A 168 -6.55 -17.43 9.99
N GLU A 169 -5.71 -17.56 11.02
CA GLU A 169 -6.15 -17.72 12.40
C GLU A 169 -7.04 -16.56 12.85
N ARG A 170 -6.66 -15.33 12.52
CA ARG A 170 -7.47 -14.13 12.79
C ARG A 170 -8.83 -14.20 12.12
N ALA A 171 -8.89 -14.55 10.85
CA ALA A 171 -10.16 -14.65 10.13
C ALA A 171 -11.08 -15.69 10.73
N LEU A 172 -10.55 -16.89 11.05
CA LEU A 172 -11.31 -17.97 11.69
C LEU A 172 -11.79 -17.57 13.10
N ALA A 173 -10.92 -16.93 13.90
CA ALA A 173 -11.29 -16.47 15.24
C ALA A 173 -12.38 -15.37 15.25
N LEU A 174 -12.51 -14.63 14.16
CA LEU A 174 -13.54 -13.63 13.94
C LEU A 174 -14.85 -14.23 13.41
N GLY A 175 -14.94 -15.54 13.19
CA GLY A 175 -16.15 -16.22 12.73
C GLY A 175 -16.32 -16.29 11.20
N TYR A 176 -15.33 -15.85 10.41
CA TYR A 176 -15.42 -16.02 8.94
C TYR A 176 -15.39 -17.52 8.61
N PRO A 177 -16.40 -18.06 7.87
CA PRO A 177 -16.40 -19.45 7.48
C PRO A 177 -15.17 -19.82 6.64
N ALA A 178 -14.56 -20.96 6.90
CA ALA A 178 -13.35 -21.39 6.18
C ALA A 178 -13.54 -21.41 4.65
N LYS A 179 -14.74 -21.76 4.16
CA LYS A 179 -15.10 -21.73 2.74
C LYS A 179 -15.16 -20.32 2.13
N HIS A 180 -15.18 -19.27 2.96
CA HIS A 180 -15.17 -17.87 2.54
C HIS A 180 -13.78 -17.24 2.60
N ILE A 181 -12.73 -18.00 2.96
CA ILE A 181 -11.38 -17.50 3.11
C ILE A 181 -10.51 -17.95 1.94
N ILE A 182 -9.96 -17.01 1.20
CA ILE A 182 -9.04 -17.23 0.07
C ILE A 182 -7.64 -16.76 0.52
N CYS A 183 -6.71 -17.70 0.75
CA CYS A 183 -5.33 -17.42 1.09
C CYS A 183 -4.47 -17.43 -0.17
N MET A 184 -4.12 -16.27 -0.72
CA MET A 184 -3.34 -16.17 -1.94
C MET A 184 -2.52 -14.88 -1.97
N GLN A 185 -1.30 -14.97 -2.51
CA GLN A 185 -0.42 -13.84 -2.71
C GLN A 185 -0.50 -13.34 -4.15
N GLY A 186 -0.62 -11.99 -4.31
CA GLY A 186 -0.57 -11.33 -5.62
C GLY A 186 0.85 -11.27 -6.23
N PRO A 187 0.99 -10.63 -7.39
CA PRO A 187 -0.04 -9.86 -8.11
C PRO A 187 -1.12 -10.73 -8.76
N PHE A 188 -2.33 -10.17 -8.93
CA PHE A 188 -3.49 -10.87 -9.49
C PHE A 188 -3.82 -10.31 -10.88
N SER A 189 -3.86 -11.18 -11.88
CA SER A 189 -4.31 -10.79 -13.21
C SER A 189 -5.81 -10.43 -13.22
N ARG A 190 -6.24 -9.66 -14.23
CA ARG A 190 -7.65 -9.39 -14.48
C ARG A 190 -8.49 -10.67 -14.52
N SER A 191 -8.06 -11.67 -15.31
CA SER A 191 -8.80 -12.94 -15.46
C SER A 191 -8.99 -13.69 -14.14
N LEU A 192 -7.97 -13.67 -13.26
CA LEU A 192 -8.08 -14.30 -11.95
C LEU A 192 -9.03 -13.53 -11.02
N ASN A 193 -9.00 -12.20 -11.04
CA ASN A 193 -9.96 -11.38 -10.29
C ASN A 193 -11.40 -11.65 -10.78
N VAL A 194 -11.65 -11.71 -12.10
CA VAL A 194 -12.96 -12.07 -12.67
C VAL A 194 -13.41 -13.44 -12.19
N ALA A 195 -12.54 -14.44 -12.27
CA ALA A 195 -12.86 -15.80 -11.85
C ALA A 195 -13.23 -15.86 -10.35
N MET A 196 -12.52 -15.14 -9.49
CA MET A 196 -12.84 -15.08 -8.05
C MET A 196 -14.20 -14.40 -7.82
N LEU A 197 -14.47 -13.25 -8.45
CA LEU A 197 -15.73 -12.54 -8.31
C LEU A 197 -16.92 -13.40 -8.70
N ARG A 198 -16.82 -14.09 -9.84
CA ARG A 198 -17.88 -15.03 -10.32
C ARG A 198 -18.00 -16.27 -9.42
N GLN A 199 -16.88 -16.83 -8.94
CA GLN A 199 -16.88 -18.03 -8.10
C GLN A 199 -17.62 -17.80 -6.78
N VAL A 200 -17.52 -16.61 -6.20
CA VAL A 200 -18.16 -16.28 -4.92
C VAL A 200 -19.49 -15.52 -5.09
N ASP A 201 -19.98 -15.41 -6.32
CA ASP A 201 -21.19 -14.64 -6.68
C ASP A 201 -21.19 -13.23 -6.07
N ALA A 202 -20.04 -12.56 -6.19
CA ALA A 202 -19.86 -11.23 -5.62
C ALA A 202 -20.66 -10.19 -6.40
N ARG A 203 -21.46 -9.41 -5.68
CA ARG A 203 -22.10 -8.19 -6.20
C ARG A 203 -21.22 -6.96 -5.99
N TRP A 204 -20.29 -7.06 -5.04
CA TRP A 204 -19.39 -5.97 -4.66
C TRP A 204 -17.96 -6.46 -4.47
N LEU A 205 -17.04 -5.64 -4.86
CA LEU A 205 -15.61 -5.78 -4.56
C LEU A 205 -15.21 -4.66 -3.60
N LEU A 206 -14.67 -5.00 -2.42
CA LEU A 206 -14.03 -4.02 -1.54
C LEU A 206 -12.52 -4.04 -1.76
N THR A 207 -11.96 -2.89 -2.09
CA THR A 207 -10.51 -2.71 -2.28
C THR A 207 -10.01 -1.40 -1.67
N LYS A 208 -8.70 -1.23 -1.62
CA LYS A 208 -8.04 0.03 -1.27
C LYS A 208 -7.51 0.69 -2.54
N ASP A 209 -7.46 2.03 -2.56
CA ASP A 209 -6.73 2.76 -3.59
C ASP A 209 -5.22 2.54 -3.39
N THR A 210 -4.71 1.47 -3.97
CA THR A 210 -3.28 1.13 -3.95
C THR A 210 -2.57 1.57 -5.22
N GLY A 211 -3.27 2.26 -6.12
CA GLY A 211 -2.77 2.64 -7.44
C GLY A 211 -2.48 1.45 -8.34
N ALA A 212 -1.87 1.71 -9.49
CA ALA A 212 -1.56 0.70 -10.49
C ALA A 212 -0.65 -0.43 -9.94
N ALA A 213 0.38 -0.08 -9.16
CA ALA A 213 1.28 -1.06 -8.56
C ALA A 213 0.58 -2.02 -7.57
N GLY A 214 -0.54 -1.60 -6.96
CA GLY A 214 -1.38 -2.45 -6.10
C GLY A 214 -2.46 -3.23 -6.85
N GLY A 215 -2.47 -3.17 -8.18
CA GLY A 215 -3.43 -3.87 -9.05
C GLY A 215 -4.84 -3.30 -8.96
N LEU A 216 -5.00 -2.00 -8.74
CA LEU A 216 -6.32 -1.35 -8.76
C LEU A 216 -6.95 -1.40 -10.16
N PRO A 217 -6.23 -1.08 -11.28
CA PRO A 217 -6.78 -1.17 -12.63
C PRO A 217 -7.33 -2.54 -12.97
N GLU A 218 -6.57 -3.60 -12.66
CA GLU A 218 -7.00 -5.00 -12.91
C GLU A 218 -8.25 -5.37 -12.11
N LYS A 219 -8.41 -4.80 -10.91
CA LYS A 219 -9.59 -5.04 -10.07
C LYS A 219 -10.81 -4.29 -10.61
N LEU A 220 -10.65 -3.02 -11.02
CA LEU A 220 -11.73 -2.22 -11.59
C LEU A 220 -12.23 -2.83 -12.90
N THR A 221 -11.31 -3.17 -13.81
CA THR A 221 -11.66 -3.84 -15.07
C THR A 221 -12.32 -5.21 -14.85
N ALA A 222 -11.82 -5.98 -13.85
CA ALA A 222 -12.42 -7.26 -13.50
C ALA A 222 -13.83 -7.12 -12.91
N ALA A 223 -14.05 -6.10 -12.08
CA ALA A 223 -15.36 -5.83 -11.50
C ALA A 223 -16.37 -5.45 -12.60
N HIS A 224 -15.98 -4.59 -13.55
CA HIS A 224 -16.80 -4.27 -14.71
C HIS A 224 -17.17 -5.54 -15.50
N GLU A 225 -16.20 -6.38 -15.86
CA GLU A 225 -16.44 -7.63 -16.61
C GLU A 225 -17.32 -8.63 -15.85
N ALA A 226 -17.29 -8.60 -14.52
CA ALA A 226 -18.09 -9.47 -13.68
C ALA A 226 -19.46 -8.87 -13.29
N ASP A 227 -19.81 -7.67 -13.79
CA ASP A 227 -21.00 -6.91 -13.39
C ASP A 227 -21.07 -6.66 -11.88
N CYS A 228 -19.91 -6.36 -11.27
CA CYS A 228 -19.77 -6.05 -9.86
C CYS A 228 -19.57 -4.56 -9.63
N GLY A 229 -20.21 -3.99 -8.59
CA GLY A 229 -19.85 -2.69 -8.06
C GLY A 229 -18.54 -2.76 -7.26
N VAL A 230 -17.88 -1.61 -7.09
CA VAL A 230 -16.64 -1.51 -6.31
C VAL A 230 -16.80 -0.49 -5.19
N VAL A 231 -16.44 -0.88 -3.98
CA VAL A 231 -16.23 0.04 -2.87
C VAL A 231 -14.71 0.24 -2.72
N VAL A 232 -14.25 1.48 -2.89
CA VAL A 232 -12.82 1.83 -2.82
C VAL A 232 -12.56 2.64 -1.56
N ILE A 233 -11.72 2.12 -0.68
CA ILE A 233 -11.20 2.89 0.44
C ILE A 233 -10.13 3.84 -0.10
N GLY A 234 -10.38 5.14 0.02
CA GLY A 234 -9.48 6.20 -0.40
C GLY A 234 -8.15 6.16 0.36
N ARG A 235 -7.15 6.85 -0.17
CA ARG A 235 -5.85 6.96 0.49
C ARG A 235 -5.94 7.91 1.68
N PRO A 236 -5.41 7.54 2.84
CA PRO A 236 -5.35 8.45 4.00
C PRO A 236 -4.55 9.73 3.71
N ASP A 237 -3.61 9.64 2.76
CA ASP A 237 -2.72 10.73 2.35
C ASP A 237 -3.15 11.39 1.02
N ALA A 238 -4.40 11.22 0.59
CA ALA A 238 -4.91 11.82 -0.65
C ALA A 238 -4.71 13.35 -0.72
N ASN A 239 -4.65 14.03 0.43
CA ASN A 239 -4.36 15.45 0.55
C ASN A 239 -2.88 15.77 0.83
N GLU A 240 -2.01 14.77 0.99
CA GLU A 240 -0.58 15.01 1.17
C GLU A 240 0.08 15.35 -0.18
N ARG A 241 0.89 16.41 -0.18
CA ARG A 241 1.76 16.71 -1.31
C ARG A 241 2.97 15.77 -1.30
N GLY A 242 2.82 14.61 -1.91
CA GLY A 242 3.94 13.77 -2.28
C GLY A 242 4.47 14.15 -3.65
N ILE A 243 5.70 13.75 -3.92
CA ILE A 243 6.36 13.93 -5.20
C ILE A 243 6.74 12.57 -5.82
N SER A 244 6.83 12.51 -7.14
CA SER A 244 7.14 11.30 -7.91
C SER A 244 8.59 10.86 -7.75
N VAL A 245 8.92 9.66 -8.22
CA VAL A 245 10.30 9.12 -8.22
C VAL A 245 11.26 10.07 -8.95
N SER A 246 10.86 10.59 -10.11
CA SER A 246 11.68 11.53 -10.90
C SER A 246 11.93 12.83 -10.16
N GLU A 247 10.90 13.41 -9.58
CA GLU A 247 11.03 14.66 -8.81
C GLU A 247 11.89 14.48 -7.55
N VAL A 248 11.75 13.35 -6.82
CA VAL A 248 12.62 13.02 -5.69
C VAL A 248 14.07 12.90 -6.15
N PHE A 249 14.31 12.20 -7.25
CA PHE A 249 15.67 12.00 -7.79
C PHE A 249 16.31 13.34 -8.19
N GLU A 250 15.59 14.19 -8.91
CA GLU A 250 16.07 15.53 -9.29
C GLU A 250 16.40 16.40 -8.05
N LEU A 251 15.53 16.36 -7.04
CA LEU A 251 15.73 17.05 -5.78
C LEU A 251 16.98 16.57 -5.06
N LEU A 252 17.18 15.26 -4.94
CA LEU A 252 18.38 14.66 -4.30
C LEU A 252 19.66 15.00 -5.09
N SER A 253 19.58 15.04 -6.41
CA SER A 253 20.70 15.42 -7.28
C SER A 253 21.09 16.88 -7.11
N SER A 254 20.11 17.78 -7.05
CA SER A 254 20.35 19.22 -6.85
C SER A 254 20.95 19.52 -5.47
N LEU A 255 20.49 18.84 -4.43
CA LEU A 255 21.03 18.98 -3.08
C LEU A 255 22.49 18.51 -2.98
N THR A 256 22.89 17.52 -3.79
CA THR A 256 24.26 17.05 -3.83
C THR A 256 25.19 18.07 -4.48
N SER A 257 24.72 18.78 -5.52
CA SER A 257 25.50 19.78 -6.25
C SER A 257 25.74 21.06 -5.45
N ASN A 258 24.87 21.38 -4.49
CA ASN A 258 25.01 22.56 -3.64
C ASN A 258 25.91 22.36 -2.40
N CYS A 259 26.43 21.15 -2.19
CA CYS A 259 27.36 20.82 -1.09
C CYS A 259 28.83 20.76 -1.54
N CYS A 260 29.15 21.10 -2.77
CA CYS A 260 30.49 21.34 -3.30
C CYS A 260 30.73 22.86 -3.46
#